data_36954118ca68c13622711ecee85d2d3e
#
_entry.id   36954118ca68c13622711ecee85d2d3e
#
_cell.length_a   1.000
_cell.length_b   1.000
_cell.length_c   1.000
_cell.angle_alpha   90.00
_cell.angle_beta   90.00
_cell.angle_gamma   90.00
#
_symmetry.space_group_name_H-M   'P 1'
#
loop_
_entity.id
_entity.type
_entity.pdbx_description
1 polymer ?
#
loop_
_entity_poly.entity_id
_entity_poly.type
_entity_poly.pdbx_seq_one_letter_code
_entity_poly.pdbx_strand_id
1 'polypeptide(L)'
;MKKKYSIGIGLNLFDARAILLGPDRKIILEIEKPRKNISANETIKVLLELFEEIISKAKDYKKEDIEGVGLALGGIVNTKKGMVYWPQKQYTSYAYISLPLKEYLEKKFNFPVTIENDANSCVLAEYILNFSEYKDVIYMFSGVGCGIVVDGRLYRGKDGGAGELFLNSTKRMESELGDFSFFRQWPVDLGIVKKAKEVISLGKDTSLIKRITPTGELHLKDIFEEAKRKDKVAREVLKEAAFSLGVKISFLMNLLNPEVVIIGGGLEEAGEFFLDECIDATKEFSFSEMRKGCRIVFSELGKSATSLGAALAII
;
A
#
# COMPACT_ATOMS: atom_id res chain seq x y z
N MET A 1 -30.49 -1.75 -17.61
CA MET A 1 -29.71 -1.25 -16.47
C MET A 1 -28.93 -0.02 -16.92
N LYS A 2 -28.99 1.10 -16.20
CA LYS A 2 -28.13 2.26 -16.49
C LYS A 2 -26.67 1.84 -16.32
N LYS A 3 -25.83 2.22 -17.27
CA LYS A 3 -24.39 2.03 -17.16
C LYS A 3 -23.90 2.94 -16.02
N LYS A 4 -23.29 2.38 -15.00
CA LYS A 4 -22.78 3.12 -13.84
C LYS A 4 -21.27 3.14 -13.86
N TYR A 5 -20.70 4.32 -13.70
CA TYR A 5 -19.28 4.58 -13.64
C TYR A 5 -18.90 4.88 -12.18
N SER A 6 -17.65 4.64 -11.82
CA SER A 6 -17.10 5.07 -10.53
C SER A 6 -15.72 5.68 -10.72
N ILE A 7 -15.37 6.63 -9.87
CA ILE A 7 -14.05 7.23 -9.86
C ILE A 7 -13.29 6.66 -8.66
N GLY A 8 -12.06 6.22 -8.86
CA GLY A 8 -11.18 5.79 -7.79
C GLY A 8 -9.90 6.60 -7.76
N ILE A 9 -9.53 7.07 -6.58
CA ILE A 9 -8.29 7.82 -6.35
C ILE A 9 -7.50 7.11 -5.26
N GLY A 10 -6.23 6.80 -5.51
CA GLY A 10 -5.38 6.09 -4.56
C GLY A 10 -3.91 6.41 -4.72
N LEU A 11 -3.12 5.98 -3.74
CA LEU A 11 -1.69 6.18 -3.69
C LEU A 11 -0.97 4.84 -3.55
N ASN A 12 0.20 4.75 -4.18
CA ASN A 12 1.17 3.66 -3.95
C ASN A 12 2.53 4.24 -3.54
N LEU A 13 3.60 3.44 -3.57
CA LEU A 13 4.95 3.89 -3.20
C LEU A 13 5.50 4.99 -4.11
N PHE A 14 5.14 5.02 -5.38
CA PHE A 14 5.79 5.84 -6.40
C PHE A 14 4.93 7.00 -6.87
N ASP A 15 3.63 6.78 -6.94
CA ASP A 15 2.70 7.73 -7.54
C ASP A 15 1.34 7.76 -6.83
N ALA A 16 0.52 8.71 -7.25
CA ALA A 16 -0.89 8.80 -6.94
C ALA A 16 -1.67 8.71 -8.26
N ARG A 17 -2.78 7.96 -8.25
CA ARG A 17 -3.59 7.69 -9.44
C ARG A 17 -5.05 8.03 -9.21
N ALA A 18 -5.66 8.60 -10.26
CA ALA A 18 -7.11 8.71 -10.36
C ALA A 18 -7.57 7.98 -11.62
N ILE A 19 -8.61 7.18 -11.50
CA ILE A 19 -9.20 6.43 -12.61
C ILE A 19 -10.70 6.67 -12.71
N LEU A 20 -11.22 6.62 -13.93
CA LEU A 20 -12.64 6.42 -14.19
C LEU A 20 -12.84 4.95 -14.58
N LEU A 21 -13.60 4.23 -13.79
CA LEU A 21 -13.93 2.82 -13.99
C LEU A 21 -15.28 2.69 -14.68
N GLY A 22 -15.32 1.88 -15.74
CA GLY A 22 -16.55 1.58 -16.48
C GLY A 22 -17.41 0.50 -15.83
N PRO A 23 -18.64 0.32 -16.31
CA PRO A 23 -19.56 -0.72 -15.82
C PRO A 23 -19.02 -2.15 -16.04
N ASP A 24 -18.13 -2.32 -16.99
CA ASP A 24 -17.42 -3.58 -17.29
C ASP A 24 -16.13 -3.78 -16.46
N ARG A 25 -15.94 -2.91 -15.46
CA ARG A 25 -14.75 -2.87 -14.59
C ARG A 25 -13.44 -2.60 -15.32
N LYS A 26 -13.48 -1.96 -16.49
CA LYS A 26 -12.28 -1.52 -17.20
C LYS A 26 -12.00 -0.06 -16.93
N ILE A 27 -10.71 0.27 -16.84
CA ILE A 27 -10.25 1.66 -16.71
C ILE A 27 -10.50 2.37 -18.04
N ILE A 28 -11.25 3.48 -18.00
CA ILE A 28 -11.59 4.30 -19.15
C ILE A 28 -10.68 5.53 -19.23
N LEU A 29 -10.44 6.15 -18.08
CA LEU A 29 -9.53 7.29 -17.95
C LEU A 29 -8.57 7.01 -16.80
N GLU A 30 -7.32 7.44 -16.96
CA GLU A 30 -6.31 7.37 -15.93
C GLU A 30 -5.50 8.65 -15.89
N ILE A 31 -5.19 9.10 -14.68
CA ILE A 31 -4.32 10.23 -14.39
C ILE A 31 -3.30 9.76 -13.36
N GLU A 32 -2.03 10.00 -13.62
CA GLU A 32 -0.93 9.68 -12.73
C GLU A 32 -0.20 10.96 -12.31
N LYS A 33 0.13 11.08 -11.03
CA LYS A 33 1.00 12.12 -10.50
C LYS A 33 2.11 11.49 -9.65
N PRO A 34 3.38 11.85 -9.86
CA PRO A 34 4.47 11.33 -9.04
C PRO A 34 4.33 11.82 -7.59
N ARG A 35 4.60 10.93 -6.64
CA ARG A 35 4.70 11.30 -5.22
C ARG A 35 6.09 11.83 -4.92
N LYS A 36 6.14 13.09 -4.46
CA LYS A 36 7.40 13.71 -4.04
C LYS A 36 7.68 13.48 -2.56
N ASN A 37 6.63 13.28 -1.77
CA ASN A 37 6.76 13.16 -0.31
C ASN A 37 5.52 12.45 0.27
N ILE A 38 5.67 11.84 1.44
CA ILE A 38 4.63 11.05 2.11
C ILE A 38 3.97 11.81 3.28
N SER A 39 4.18 13.12 3.42
CA SER A 39 3.52 13.89 4.46
C SER A 39 2.00 13.95 4.26
N ALA A 40 1.24 14.05 5.36
CA ALA A 40 -0.21 14.14 5.30
C ALA A 40 -0.69 15.33 4.44
N ASN A 41 -0.04 16.48 4.57
CA ASN A 41 -0.40 17.69 3.81
C ASN A 41 -0.19 17.51 2.31
N GLU A 42 0.94 16.93 1.90
CA GLU A 42 1.20 16.68 0.47
C GLU A 42 0.26 15.61 -0.07
N THR A 43 -0.02 14.58 0.71
CA THR A 43 -0.99 13.54 0.36
C THR A 43 -2.37 14.14 0.08
N ILE A 44 -2.90 14.97 0.99
CA ILE A 44 -4.19 15.63 0.79
C ILE A 44 -4.18 16.53 -0.45
N LYS A 45 -3.12 17.33 -0.62
CA LYS A 45 -2.98 18.22 -1.78
C LYS A 45 -3.05 17.44 -3.09
N VAL A 46 -2.25 16.38 -3.23
CA VAL A 46 -2.24 15.54 -4.45
C VAL A 46 -3.60 14.88 -4.68
N LEU A 47 -4.26 14.39 -3.62
CA LEU A 47 -5.60 13.81 -3.74
C LEU A 47 -6.63 14.83 -4.23
N LEU A 48 -6.60 16.06 -3.71
CA LEU A 48 -7.50 17.13 -4.15
C LEU A 48 -7.27 17.51 -5.62
N GLU A 49 -6.00 17.64 -6.02
CA GLU A 49 -5.62 17.92 -7.41
C GLU A 49 -6.10 16.81 -8.36
N LEU A 50 -5.92 15.54 -7.99
CA LEU A 50 -6.40 14.40 -8.76
C LEU A 50 -7.93 14.37 -8.85
N PHE A 51 -8.61 14.70 -7.75
CA PHE A 51 -10.06 14.77 -7.72
C PHE A 51 -10.59 15.84 -8.70
N GLU A 52 -10.02 17.03 -8.67
CA GLU A 52 -10.38 18.13 -9.60
C GLU A 52 -10.11 17.75 -11.05
N GLU A 53 -8.94 17.17 -11.32
CA GLU A 53 -8.52 16.83 -12.67
C GLU A 53 -9.34 15.68 -13.27
N ILE A 54 -9.62 14.60 -12.52
CA ILE A 54 -10.40 13.47 -13.04
C ILE A 54 -11.84 13.88 -13.32
N ILE A 55 -12.47 14.69 -12.48
CA ILE A 55 -13.81 15.21 -12.72
C ILE A 55 -13.83 16.09 -13.97
N SER A 56 -12.81 16.94 -14.14
CA SER A 56 -12.70 17.78 -15.35
C SER A 56 -12.56 16.96 -16.62
N LYS A 57 -11.79 15.86 -16.59
CA LYS A 57 -11.64 14.94 -17.74
C LYS A 57 -12.86 14.06 -17.97
N ALA A 58 -13.61 13.76 -16.91
CA ALA A 58 -14.82 12.94 -16.98
C ALA A 58 -16.09 13.75 -17.38
N LYS A 59 -15.96 15.02 -17.78
CA LYS A 59 -17.10 15.90 -18.13
C LYS A 59 -17.98 15.38 -19.28
N ASP A 60 -17.44 14.53 -20.15
CA ASP A 60 -18.20 13.90 -21.24
C ASP A 60 -19.13 12.78 -20.76
N TYR A 61 -18.99 12.36 -19.50
CA TYR A 61 -19.86 11.42 -18.81
C TYR A 61 -20.86 12.19 -17.95
N LYS A 62 -22.14 11.83 -18.05
CA LYS A 62 -23.16 12.51 -17.24
C LYS A 62 -22.91 12.24 -15.76
N LYS A 63 -23.03 13.29 -14.95
CA LYS A 63 -22.81 13.21 -13.51
C LYS A 63 -23.71 12.17 -12.83
N GLU A 64 -24.96 12.05 -13.28
CA GLU A 64 -25.92 11.07 -12.79
C GLU A 64 -25.59 9.61 -13.15
N ASP A 65 -24.67 9.38 -14.08
CA ASP A 65 -24.16 8.05 -14.43
C ASP A 65 -22.90 7.67 -13.63
N ILE A 66 -22.31 8.63 -12.90
CA ILE A 66 -21.17 8.39 -11.97
C ILE A 66 -21.74 8.17 -10.57
N GLU A 67 -21.56 6.98 -10.00
CA GLU A 67 -22.09 6.62 -8.68
C GLU A 67 -21.42 7.40 -7.55
N GLY A 68 -20.14 7.71 -7.70
CA GLY A 68 -19.38 8.46 -6.71
C GLY A 68 -17.88 8.41 -6.92
N VAL A 69 -17.16 8.91 -5.92
CA VAL A 69 -15.69 8.93 -5.88
C VAL A 69 -15.20 8.18 -4.66
N GLY A 70 -14.43 7.12 -4.88
CA GLY A 70 -13.70 6.41 -3.83
C GLY A 70 -12.30 6.98 -3.65
N LEU A 71 -11.89 7.12 -2.40
CA LEU A 71 -10.52 7.47 -2.05
C LEU A 71 -9.89 6.39 -1.21
N ALA A 72 -8.70 5.95 -1.62
CA ALA A 72 -7.85 5.06 -0.86
C ALA A 72 -6.62 5.81 -0.34
N LEU A 73 -6.40 5.78 0.95
CA LEU A 73 -5.31 6.52 1.59
C LEU A 73 -4.78 5.80 2.83
N GLY A 74 -3.50 6.07 3.14
CA GLY A 74 -2.87 5.52 4.34
C GLY A 74 -3.45 6.09 5.62
N GLY A 75 -3.22 5.38 6.73
CA GLY A 75 -3.72 5.70 8.05
C GLY A 75 -4.95 4.87 8.43
N ILE A 76 -5.44 5.07 9.64
CA ILE A 76 -6.65 4.39 10.13
C ILE A 76 -7.87 5.08 9.54
N VAL A 77 -8.62 4.37 8.72
CA VAL A 77 -9.80 4.92 8.02
C VAL A 77 -11.07 4.31 8.60
N ASN A 78 -11.85 5.12 9.31
CA ASN A 78 -13.19 4.74 9.73
C ASN A 78 -14.19 5.07 8.62
N THR A 79 -14.41 4.12 7.73
CA THR A 79 -15.28 4.26 6.55
C THR A 79 -16.72 4.63 6.94
N LYS A 80 -17.24 4.08 8.07
CA LYS A 80 -18.60 4.36 8.55
C LYS A 80 -18.77 5.82 9.00
N LYS A 81 -17.77 6.39 9.67
CA LYS A 81 -17.78 7.79 10.13
C LYS A 81 -17.25 8.77 9.09
N GLY A 82 -16.65 8.28 8.01
CA GLY A 82 -15.99 9.13 7.03
C GLY A 82 -14.76 9.87 7.54
N MET A 83 -14.08 9.27 8.55
CA MET A 83 -12.96 9.88 9.27
C MET A 83 -11.66 9.18 8.95
N VAL A 84 -10.60 9.97 8.84
CA VAL A 84 -9.23 9.46 8.72
C VAL A 84 -8.43 9.91 9.93
N TYR A 85 -7.68 8.99 10.51
CA TYR A 85 -6.79 9.22 11.63
C TYR A 85 -5.35 8.96 11.19
N TRP A 86 -4.55 10.03 11.10
CA TRP A 86 -3.13 9.91 10.83
C TRP A 86 -2.33 10.03 12.12
N PRO A 87 -1.56 8.99 12.49
CA PRO A 87 -0.66 9.08 13.63
C PRO A 87 0.42 10.13 13.33
N GLN A 88 0.62 11.06 14.28
CA GLN A 88 1.72 12.01 14.25
C GLN A 88 2.72 11.65 15.33
N LYS A 89 3.98 11.49 14.94
CA LYS A 89 5.07 11.27 15.90
C LYS A 89 5.39 12.61 16.58
N GLN A 90 4.88 12.82 17.79
CA GLN A 90 5.34 13.89 18.68
C GLN A 90 6.23 13.31 19.77
N TYR A 91 7.19 14.11 20.27
CA TYR A 91 8.25 13.67 21.19
C TYR A 91 7.77 13.06 22.51
N THR A 92 6.55 13.32 22.93
CA THR A 92 6.02 12.93 24.25
C THR A 92 4.63 12.30 24.25
N SER A 93 3.90 12.37 23.16
CA SER A 93 2.56 11.76 23.03
C SER A 93 2.22 11.49 21.56
N TYR A 94 1.39 10.48 21.32
CA TYR A 94 0.82 10.27 20.01
C TYR A 94 -0.36 11.22 19.80
N ALA A 95 -0.16 12.21 18.96
CA ALA A 95 -1.25 12.99 18.42
C ALA A 95 -1.73 12.35 17.13
N TYR A 96 -3.05 12.28 16.96
CA TYR A 96 -3.66 11.93 15.71
C TYR A 96 -4.21 13.20 15.07
N ILE A 97 -3.95 13.38 13.79
CA ILE A 97 -4.78 14.30 13.00
C ILE A 97 -6.02 13.52 12.64
N SER A 98 -7.19 13.97 13.10
CA SER A 98 -8.46 13.40 12.70
C SER A 98 -9.17 14.35 11.75
N LEU A 99 -9.52 13.86 10.57
CA LEU A 99 -10.13 14.66 9.51
C LEU A 99 -11.47 14.03 9.07
N PRO A 100 -12.57 14.79 9.06
CA PRO A 100 -13.85 14.39 8.47
C PRO A 100 -13.77 14.51 6.93
N LEU A 101 -12.86 13.71 6.33
CA LEU A 101 -12.47 13.89 4.94
C LEU A 101 -13.63 13.64 3.97
N LYS A 102 -14.47 12.64 4.26
CA LYS A 102 -15.65 12.35 3.45
C LYS A 102 -16.57 13.57 3.34
N GLU A 103 -17.00 14.10 4.47
CA GLU A 103 -17.92 15.26 4.50
C GLU A 103 -17.31 16.48 3.81
N TYR A 104 -16.04 16.75 4.05
CA TYR A 104 -15.33 17.85 3.39
C TYR A 104 -15.36 17.73 1.87
N LEU A 105 -15.06 16.54 1.34
CA LEU A 105 -15.00 16.31 -0.11
C LEU A 105 -16.39 16.31 -0.75
N GLU A 106 -17.38 15.71 -0.10
CA GLU A 106 -18.78 15.73 -0.57
C GLU A 106 -19.30 17.16 -0.70
N LYS A 107 -19.02 18.03 0.29
CA LYS A 107 -19.37 19.44 0.23
C LYS A 107 -18.63 20.21 -0.86
N LYS A 108 -17.32 19.95 -1.00
CA LYS A 108 -16.49 20.68 -1.96
C LYS A 108 -16.83 20.30 -3.41
N PHE A 109 -17.03 19.03 -3.71
CA PHE A 109 -17.16 18.55 -5.09
C PHE A 109 -18.59 18.17 -5.49
N ASN A 110 -19.50 18.12 -4.53
CA ASN A 110 -20.90 17.72 -4.76
C ASN A 110 -21.01 16.34 -5.46
N PHE A 111 -20.23 15.37 -5.00
CA PHE A 111 -20.28 13.95 -5.37
C PHE A 111 -20.38 13.09 -4.12
N PRO A 112 -21.07 11.93 -4.19
CA PRO A 112 -20.96 10.92 -3.14
C PRO A 112 -19.50 10.47 -3.00
N VAL A 113 -18.98 10.41 -1.77
CA VAL A 113 -17.58 10.02 -1.50
C VAL A 113 -17.54 8.82 -0.56
N THR A 114 -16.72 7.84 -0.91
CA THR A 114 -16.34 6.74 -0.03
C THR A 114 -14.84 6.84 0.26
N ILE A 115 -14.45 6.65 1.51
CA ILE A 115 -13.03 6.60 1.89
C ILE A 115 -12.69 5.20 2.42
N GLU A 116 -11.53 4.68 2.04
CA GLU A 116 -11.05 3.38 2.48
C GLU A 116 -9.54 3.45 2.77
N ASN A 117 -9.05 2.51 3.57
CA ASN A 117 -7.61 2.33 3.73
C ASN A 117 -6.98 1.81 2.44
N ASP A 118 -5.73 2.18 2.15
CA ASP A 118 -5.00 1.82 0.94
C ASP A 118 -4.80 0.30 0.80
N ALA A 119 -4.37 -0.39 1.85
CA ALA A 119 -4.21 -1.85 1.82
C ALA A 119 -5.55 -2.58 1.67
N ASN A 120 -6.60 -2.10 2.34
CA ASN A 120 -7.96 -2.61 2.19
C ASN A 120 -8.48 -2.43 0.76
N SER A 121 -8.21 -1.28 0.15
CA SER A 121 -8.56 -1.03 -1.25
C SER A 121 -7.84 -2.00 -2.19
N CYS A 122 -6.53 -2.21 -1.99
CA CYS A 122 -5.78 -3.14 -2.80
C CYS A 122 -6.29 -4.57 -2.70
N VAL A 123 -6.52 -5.08 -1.48
CA VAL A 123 -7.04 -6.45 -1.33
C VAL A 123 -8.44 -6.59 -1.93
N LEU A 124 -9.28 -5.55 -1.83
CA LEU A 124 -10.62 -5.55 -2.43
C LEU A 124 -10.55 -5.66 -3.95
N ALA A 125 -9.65 -4.89 -4.59
CA ALA A 125 -9.48 -4.94 -6.04
C ALA A 125 -8.97 -6.29 -6.50
N GLU A 126 -7.89 -6.78 -5.90
CA GLU A 126 -7.32 -8.09 -6.23
C GLU A 126 -8.34 -9.22 -6.01
N TYR A 127 -9.04 -9.19 -4.88
CA TYR A 127 -10.05 -10.18 -4.58
C TYR A 127 -11.16 -10.21 -5.62
N ILE A 128 -11.75 -9.05 -5.96
CA ILE A 128 -12.88 -8.97 -6.89
C ILE A 128 -12.47 -9.34 -8.32
N LEU A 129 -11.25 -9.01 -8.75
CA LEU A 129 -10.83 -9.11 -10.14
C LEU A 129 -10.05 -10.40 -10.43
N ASN A 130 -9.25 -10.91 -9.47
CA ASN A 130 -8.28 -11.95 -9.72
C ASN A 130 -8.37 -13.17 -8.77
N PHE A 131 -8.92 -12.99 -7.54
CA PHE A 131 -8.84 -14.01 -6.48
C PHE A 131 -10.19 -14.33 -5.83
N SER A 132 -11.30 -14.08 -6.52
CA SER A 132 -12.65 -14.29 -5.97
C SER A 132 -13.02 -15.75 -5.67
N GLU A 133 -12.26 -16.71 -6.18
CA GLU A 133 -12.41 -18.14 -5.88
C GLU A 133 -11.87 -18.52 -4.49
N TYR A 134 -11.00 -17.70 -3.88
CA TYR A 134 -10.45 -17.91 -2.56
C TYR A 134 -11.31 -17.23 -1.50
N LYS A 135 -11.28 -17.73 -0.27
CA LYS A 135 -12.05 -17.15 0.85
C LYS A 135 -11.19 -16.26 1.74
N ASP A 136 -9.94 -16.63 1.94
CA ASP A 136 -9.03 -16.00 2.90
C ASP A 136 -7.79 -15.46 2.16
N VAL A 137 -7.80 -14.15 1.93
CA VAL A 137 -6.78 -13.47 1.13
C VAL A 137 -6.17 -12.31 1.93
N ILE A 138 -4.86 -12.20 1.92
CA ILE A 138 -4.12 -11.09 2.52
C ILE A 138 -3.37 -10.33 1.43
N TYR A 139 -3.42 -9.01 1.48
CA TYR A 139 -2.59 -8.14 0.65
C TYR A 139 -1.61 -7.38 1.54
N MET A 140 -0.32 -7.59 1.31
CA MET A 140 0.77 -6.87 1.97
C MET A 140 1.05 -5.58 1.22
N PHE A 141 0.67 -4.45 1.82
CA PHE A 141 0.91 -3.14 1.24
C PHE A 141 2.23 -2.58 1.73
N SER A 142 3.25 -2.56 0.87
CA SER A 142 4.57 -1.99 1.17
C SER A 142 5.17 -2.44 2.52
N GLY A 143 4.73 -3.57 3.06
CA GLY A 143 5.23 -4.15 4.30
C GLY A 143 4.85 -3.44 5.61
N VAL A 144 4.04 -2.37 5.56
CA VAL A 144 3.61 -1.61 6.75
C VAL A 144 2.17 -1.83 7.14
N GLY A 145 1.33 -2.25 6.22
CA GLY A 145 -0.06 -2.57 6.46
C GLY A 145 -0.50 -3.77 5.65
N CYS A 146 -1.63 -4.35 5.99
CA CYS A 146 -2.24 -5.38 5.17
C CYS A 146 -3.75 -5.21 5.06
N GLY A 147 -4.27 -5.47 3.87
CA GLY A 147 -5.69 -5.67 3.65
C GLY A 147 -6.03 -7.15 3.87
N ILE A 148 -7.16 -7.43 4.48
CA ILE A 148 -7.54 -8.77 4.90
C ILE A 148 -8.94 -9.10 4.39
N VAL A 149 -9.09 -10.20 3.66
CA VAL A 149 -10.37 -10.82 3.33
C VAL A 149 -10.48 -12.12 4.11
N VAL A 150 -11.59 -12.32 4.82
CA VAL A 150 -11.92 -13.53 5.58
C VAL A 150 -13.31 -13.99 5.16
N ASP A 151 -13.48 -15.27 4.86
CA ASP A 151 -14.74 -15.83 4.36
C ASP A 151 -15.32 -15.04 3.17
N GLY A 152 -14.46 -14.57 2.26
CA GLY A 152 -14.86 -13.79 1.10
C GLY A 152 -15.31 -12.36 1.40
N ARG A 153 -15.01 -11.82 2.57
CA ARG A 153 -15.42 -10.49 3.02
C ARG A 153 -14.24 -9.67 3.52
N LEU A 154 -14.18 -8.43 3.09
CA LEU A 154 -13.17 -7.49 3.58
C LEU A 154 -13.32 -7.27 5.10
N TYR A 155 -12.26 -7.57 5.84
CA TYR A 155 -12.20 -7.45 7.29
C TYR A 155 -11.54 -6.13 7.71
N ARG A 156 -12.34 -5.19 8.19
CA ARG A 156 -11.89 -3.87 8.63
C ARG A 156 -11.64 -3.76 10.13
N GLY A 157 -12.02 -4.77 10.89
CA GLY A 157 -12.08 -4.65 12.35
C GLY A 157 -13.19 -3.70 12.81
N LYS A 158 -13.14 -3.30 14.08
CA LYS A 158 -14.17 -2.47 14.72
C LYS A 158 -14.27 -1.05 14.10
N ASP A 159 -13.11 -0.40 13.92
CA ASP A 159 -13.02 1.02 13.57
C ASP A 159 -12.15 1.27 12.32
N GLY A 160 -11.89 0.23 11.51
CA GLY A 160 -11.11 0.33 10.28
C GLY A 160 -9.60 0.18 10.46
N GLY A 161 -9.14 -0.26 11.63
CA GLY A 161 -7.72 -0.42 11.95
C GLY A 161 -7.19 -1.86 11.86
N ALA A 162 -7.97 -2.81 11.31
CA ALA A 162 -7.43 -4.15 11.07
C ALA A 162 -6.32 -4.09 10.03
N GLY A 163 -5.27 -4.89 10.24
CA GLY A 163 -4.15 -4.95 9.29
C GLY A 163 -3.00 -3.99 9.56
N GLU A 164 -3.05 -3.17 10.61
CA GLU A 164 -1.91 -2.36 11.03
C GLU A 164 -0.83 -3.25 11.67
N LEU A 165 0.29 -3.44 10.96
CA LEU A 165 1.32 -4.44 11.31
C LEU A 165 2.47 -3.88 12.16
N PHE A 166 2.28 -2.79 12.86
CA PHE A 166 3.32 -2.21 13.70
C PHE A 166 2.77 -1.75 15.04
N LEU A 167 3.64 -1.73 16.04
CA LEU A 167 3.32 -1.09 17.31
C LEU A 167 3.53 0.42 17.21
N ASN A 168 2.54 1.18 17.65
CA ASN A 168 2.68 2.61 17.83
C ASN A 168 3.51 2.86 19.10
N SER A 169 4.84 2.97 18.95
CA SER A 169 5.78 2.99 20.07
C SER A 169 6.39 4.36 20.35
N THR A 170 6.63 4.66 21.62
CA THR A 170 7.48 5.77 22.05
C THR A 170 8.96 5.36 22.02
N LYS A 171 9.89 6.33 22.08
CA LYS A 171 11.33 6.04 22.19
C LYS A 171 11.67 5.07 23.34
N ARG A 172 10.94 5.13 24.46
CA ARG A 172 11.12 4.22 25.59
C ARG A 172 10.84 2.77 25.21
N MET A 173 9.75 2.53 24.48
CA MET A 173 9.43 1.17 23.99
C MET A 173 10.46 0.65 22.99
N GLU A 174 11.04 1.53 22.15
CA GLU A 174 12.10 1.13 21.21
C GLU A 174 13.34 0.58 21.92
N SER A 175 13.69 1.09 23.10
CA SER A 175 14.82 0.59 23.90
C SER A 175 14.50 -0.66 24.71
N GLU A 176 13.23 -0.86 25.08
CA GLU A 176 12.78 -2.00 25.90
C GLU A 176 12.35 -3.21 25.06
N LEU A 177 11.97 -3.00 23.80
CA LEU A 177 11.48 -4.07 22.93
C LEU A 177 12.57 -5.01 22.39
N GLY A 178 13.87 -4.62 22.46
CA GLY A 178 14.99 -5.48 22.08
C GLY A 178 14.72 -6.37 20.87
N ASP A 179 14.62 -7.67 21.08
CA ASP A 179 14.37 -8.68 20.05
C ASP A 179 12.97 -8.65 19.43
N PHE A 180 12.03 -7.88 20.03
CA PHE A 180 10.73 -7.62 19.41
C PHE A 180 10.76 -6.55 18.32
N SER A 181 11.89 -6.34 17.68
CA SER A 181 12.08 -5.41 16.53
C SER A 181 11.09 -5.65 15.40
N PHE A 182 10.55 -6.86 15.28
CA PHE A 182 9.48 -7.22 14.37
C PHE A 182 8.24 -6.30 14.48
N PHE A 183 7.90 -5.84 15.67
CA PHE A 183 6.75 -4.99 15.93
C PHE A 183 7.07 -3.48 15.82
N ARG A 184 8.30 -3.10 15.46
CA ARG A 184 8.64 -1.69 15.23
C ARG A 184 7.94 -1.16 13.99
N GLN A 185 7.65 0.14 14.02
CA GLN A 185 7.19 0.83 12.83
C GLN A 185 8.26 0.76 11.75
N TRP A 186 7.87 0.24 10.61
CA TRP A 186 8.74 0.14 9.45
C TRP A 186 8.52 1.34 8.53
N PRO A 187 9.56 1.83 7.86
CA PRO A 187 9.39 2.74 6.73
C PRO A 187 8.53 2.10 5.64
N VAL A 188 7.79 2.92 4.90
CA VAL A 188 6.90 2.46 3.82
C VAL A 188 7.67 1.65 2.76
N ASP A 189 8.95 1.98 2.53
CA ASP A 189 9.87 1.28 1.63
C ASP A 189 10.68 0.16 2.32
N LEU A 190 10.25 -0.35 3.46
CA LEU A 190 10.96 -1.34 4.28
C LEU A 190 12.36 -0.89 4.75
N GLY A 191 12.66 0.40 4.66
CA GLY A 191 13.99 0.94 4.98
C GLY A 191 15.06 0.69 3.91
N ILE A 192 14.66 0.25 2.71
CA ILE A 192 15.55 -0.09 1.60
C ILE A 192 16.46 1.10 1.24
N VAL A 193 15.88 2.29 1.04
CA VAL A 193 16.66 3.48 0.66
C VAL A 193 17.67 3.86 1.75
N LYS A 194 17.25 3.82 3.02
CA LYS A 194 18.14 4.11 4.15
C LYS A 194 19.32 3.13 4.19
N LYS A 195 19.03 1.84 4.09
CA LYS A 195 20.04 0.78 4.11
C LYS A 195 21.02 0.91 2.95
N ALA A 196 20.53 1.18 1.74
CA ALA A 196 21.38 1.40 0.58
C ALA A 196 22.35 2.57 0.80
N LYS A 197 21.87 3.71 1.32
CA LYS A 197 22.73 4.85 1.66
C LYS A 197 23.77 4.50 2.72
N GLU A 198 23.42 3.73 3.75
CA GLU A 198 24.35 3.27 4.78
C GLU A 198 25.48 2.42 4.16
N VAL A 199 25.14 1.45 3.32
CA VAL A 199 26.12 0.58 2.66
C VAL A 199 27.03 1.36 1.72
N ILE A 200 26.50 2.33 0.97
CA ILE A 200 27.29 3.24 0.13
C ILE A 200 28.25 4.06 0.99
N SER A 201 27.83 4.59 2.13
CA SER A 201 28.67 5.38 3.02
C SER A 201 29.83 4.60 3.63
N LEU A 202 29.70 3.27 3.71
CA LEU A 202 30.76 2.34 4.13
C LEU A 202 31.77 2.03 3.01
N GLY A 203 31.65 2.66 1.84
CA GLY A 203 32.59 2.52 0.74
C GLY A 203 32.42 1.27 -0.10
N LYS A 204 31.27 0.60 -0.05
CA LYS A 204 30.98 -0.55 -0.93
C LYS A 204 30.91 -0.08 -2.39
N ASP A 205 31.59 -0.82 -3.27
CA ASP A 205 31.53 -0.59 -4.72
C ASP A 205 30.16 -1.00 -5.27
N THR A 206 29.44 -0.03 -5.86
CA THR A 206 28.08 -0.22 -6.38
C THR A 206 27.74 0.84 -7.43
N SER A 207 26.96 0.45 -8.42
CA SER A 207 26.42 1.35 -9.44
C SER A 207 25.40 2.36 -8.86
N LEU A 208 24.85 2.10 -7.66
CA LEU A 208 23.93 3.00 -6.98
C LEU A 208 24.54 4.39 -6.72
N ILE A 209 25.86 4.50 -6.57
CA ILE A 209 26.56 5.77 -6.39
C ILE A 209 26.24 6.74 -7.54
N LYS A 210 26.13 6.23 -8.77
CA LYS A 210 25.82 7.02 -9.97
C LYS A 210 24.34 7.46 -10.03
N ARG A 211 23.49 6.88 -9.19
CA ARG A 211 22.06 7.20 -9.09
C ARG A 211 21.77 8.27 -8.04
N ILE A 212 22.73 8.58 -7.18
CA ILE A 212 22.55 9.63 -6.17
C ILE A 212 22.48 10.98 -6.90
N THR A 213 21.39 11.70 -6.64
CA THR A 213 21.21 13.06 -7.21
C THR A 213 22.24 14.05 -6.64
N PRO A 214 22.47 15.20 -7.29
CA PRO A 214 23.34 16.24 -6.75
C PRO A 214 22.92 16.74 -5.36
N THR A 215 21.65 16.57 -4.99
CA THR A 215 21.11 16.89 -3.66
C THR A 215 21.27 15.75 -2.64
N GLY A 216 21.94 14.64 -3.03
CA GLY A 216 22.17 13.48 -2.15
C GLY A 216 20.97 12.55 -2.01
N GLU A 217 19.98 12.64 -2.89
CA GLU A 217 18.80 11.76 -2.89
C GLU A 217 19.07 10.50 -3.69
N LEU A 218 18.59 9.37 -3.18
CA LEU A 218 18.54 8.08 -3.85
C LEU A 218 17.09 7.60 -3.80
N HIS A 219 16.54 7.21 -4.94
CA HIS A 219 15.15 6.77 -5.02
C HIS A 219 15.03 5.25 -5.00
N LEU A 220 13.94 4.75 -4.42
CA LEU A 220 13.67 3.31 -4.34
C LEU A 220 13.68 2.63 -5.73
N LYS A 221 13.14 3.32 -6.73
CA LYS A 221 13.11 2.84 -8.12
C LYS A 221 14.51 2.59 -8.67
N ASP A 222 15.48 3.45 -8.35
CA ASP A 222 16.87 3.28 -8.79
C ASP A 222 17.48 1.99 -8.22
N ILE A 223 17.16 1.66 -6.97
CA ILE A 223 17.64 0.45 -6.31
C ILE A 223 17.04 -0.78 -7.00
N PHE A 224 15.75 -0.76 -7.34
CA PHE A 224 15.12 -1.85 -8.08
C PHE A 224 15.72 -2.03 -9.48
N GLU A 225 15.98 -0.93 -10.19
CA GLU A 225 16.60 -0.98 -11.51
C GLU A 225 18.03 -1.56 -11.45
N GLU A 226 18.87 -1.11 -10.51
CA GLU A 226 20.24 -1.61 -10.38
C GLU A 226 20.26 -3.09 -9.90
N ALA A 227 19.33 -3.49 -9.04
CA ALA A 227 19.20 -4.90 -8.66
C ALA A 227 18.81 -5.80 -9.85
N LYS A 228 17.94 -5.34 -10.76
CA LYS A 228 17.62 -6.02 -12.03
C LYS A 228 18.85 -6.11 -12.93
N ARG A 229 19.75 -5.12 -12.89
CA ARG A 229 21.05 -5.12 -13.59
C ARG A 229 22.13 -5.95 -12.89
N LYS A 230 21.75 -6.67 -11.82
CA LYS A 230 22.61 -7.55 -11.02
C LYS A 230 23.68 -6.83 -10.19
N ASP A 231 23.46 -5.55 -9.84
CA ASP A 231 24.29 -4.88 -8.84
C ASP A 231 24.20 -5.64 -7.51
N LYS A 232 25.38 -6.03 -6.96
CA LYS A 232 25.45 -6.88 -5.78
C LYS A 232 24.88 -6.21 -4.53
N VAL A 233 25.22 -4.93 -4.34
CA VAL A 233 24.78 -4.16 -3.16
C VAL A 233 23.28 -3.93 -3.20
N ALA A 234 22.74 -3.53 -4.35
CA ALA A 234 21.29 -3.36 -4.51
C ALA A 234 20.55 -4.68 -4.21
N ARG A 235 21.06 -5.82 -4.70
CA ARG A 235 20.47 -7.13 -4.42
C ARG A 235 20.59 -7.55 -2.96
N GLU A 236 21.73 -7.31 -2.30
CA GLU A 236 21.91 -7.60 -0.86
C GLU A 236 20.90 -6.81 -0.01
N VAL A 237 20.74 -5.50 -0.29
CA VAL A 237 19.78 -4.66 0.41
C VAL A 237 18.33 -5.14 0.21
N LEU A 238 17.99 -5.52 -1.03
CA LEU A 238 16.65 -6.04 -1.31
C LEU A 238 16.41 -7.42 -0.70
N LYS A 239 17.41 -8.27 -0.60
CA LYS A 239 17.31 -9.57 0.09
C LYS A 239 17.03 -9.41 1.58
N GLU A 240 17.72 -8.49 2.27
CA GLU A 240 17.44 -8.20 3.67
C GLU A 240 15.98 -7.70 3.87
N ALA A 241 15.51 -6.84 2.97
CA ALA A 241 14.13 -6.35 3.01
C ALA A 241 13.11 -7.47 2.74
N ALA A 242 13.38 -8.31 1.74
CA ALA A 242 12.54 -9.45 1.38
C ALA A 242 12.46 -10.48 2.51
N PHE A 243 13.60 -10.82 3.13
CA PHE A 243 13.64 -11.67 4.29
C PHE A 243 12.75 -11.15 5.42
N SER A 244 12.90 -9.86 5.74
CA SER A 244 12.11 -9.21 6.79
C SER A 244 10.60 -9.20 6.47
N LEU A 245 10.24 -9.02 5.20
CA LEU A 245 8.85 -9.12 4.75
C LEU A 245 8.34 -10.55 4.87
N GLY A 246 9.14 -11.55 4.47
CA GLY A 246 8.81 -12.97 4.58
C GLY A 246 8.57 -13.41 6.02
N VAL A 247 9.33 -12.88 6.99
CA VAL A 247 9.07 -13.12 8.43
C VAL A 247 7.70 -12.58 8.84
N LYS A 248 7.31 -11.37 8.38
CA LYS A 248 5.96 -10.82 8.65
C LYS A 248 4.86 -11.64 7.99
N ILE A 249 5.09 -12.08 6.76
CA ILE A 249 4.16 -12.96 6.05
C ILE A 249 3.98 -14.26 6.84
N SER A 250 5.07 -14.85 7.35
CA SER A 250 5.01 -16.06 8.17
C SER A 250 4.16 -15.88 9.44
N PHE A 251 4.31 -14.73 10.10
CA PHE A 251 3.47 -14.41 11.25
C PHE A 251 1.99 -14.37 10.87
N LEU A 252 1.64 -13.73 9.75
CA LEU A 252 0.25 -13.67 9.29
C LEU A 252 -0.26 -15.03 8.82
N MET A 253 0.57 -15.84 8.18
CA MET A 253 0.24 -17.22 7.81
C MET A 253 -0.10 -18.06 9.04
N ASN A 254 0.72 -17.97 10.09
CA ASN A 254 0.50 -18.70 11.34
C ASN A 254 -0.72 -18.17 12.12
N LEU A 255 -1.07 -16.89 11.98
CA LEU A 255 -2.16 -16.23 12.69
C LEU A 255 -3.52 -16.42 12.00
N LEU A 256 -3.56 -16.27 10.68
CA LEU A 256 -4.80 -16.19 9.89
C LEU A 256 -5.00 -17.37 8.95
N ASN A 257 -3.96 -18.16 8.69
CA ASN A 257 -3.98 -19.30 7.78
C ASN A 257 -4.62 -18.99 6.41
N PRO A 258 -4.13 -17.96 5.68
CA PRO A 258 -4.74 -17.54 4.42
C PRO A 258 -4.47 -18.53 3.28
N GLU A 259 -5.32 -18.52 2.27
CA GLU A 259 -5.12 -19.27 1.03
C GLU A 259 -4.16 -18.54 0.06
N VAL A 260 -4.16 -17.19 0.11
CA VAL A 260 -3.31 -16.36 -0.74
C VAL A 260 -2.75 -15.18 0.06
N VAL A 261 -1.44 -14.91 -0.12
CA VAL A 261 -0.79 -13.67 0.31
C VAL A 261 -0.27 -12.96 -0.93
N ILE A 262 -0.76 -11.74 -1.15
CA ILE A 262 -0.39 -10.89 -2.28
C ILE A 262 0.57 -9.82 -1.78
N ILE A 263 1.71 -9.64 -2.43
CA ILE A 263 2.69 -8.60 -2.14
C ILE A 263 2.55 -7.50 -3.19
N GLY A 264 2.32 -6.26 -2.75
CA GLY A 264 2.12 -5.15 -3.68
C GLY A 264 2.41 -3.79 -3.08
N GLY A 265 1.70 -2.76 -3.57
CA GLY A 265 1.91 -1.37 -3.19
C GLY A 265 3.17 -0.76 -3.79
N GLY A 266 3.76 -1.40 -4.81
CA GLY A 266 4.98 -1.01 -5.51
C GLY A 266 6.16 -1.97 -5.29
N LEU A 267 6.08 -2.91 -4.33
CA LEU A 267 7.15 -3.88 -4.08
C LEU A 267 7.27 -4.93 -5.21
N GLU A 268 6.21 -5.15 -5.96
CA GLU A 268 6.20 -6.02 -7.15
C GLU A 268 7.22 -5.58 -8.21
N GLU A 269 7.62 -4.31 -8.20
CA GLU A 269 8.66 -3.81 -9.10
C GLU A 269 10.08 -4.26 -8.74
N ALA A 270 10.29 -4.82 -7.55
CA ALA A 270 11.61 -5.34 -7.16
C ALA A 270 12.02 -6.56 -7.99
N GLY A 271 11.05 -7.32 -8.54
CA GLY A 271 11.28 -8.48 -9.41
C GLY A 271 11.25 -9.83 -8.67
N GLU A 272 11.17 -10.91 -9.44
CA GLU A 272 10.95 -12.28 -8.94
C GLU A 272 11.92 -12.70 -7.83
N PHE A 273 13.19 -12.32 -7.92
CA PHE A 273 14.16 -12.69 -6.88
C PHE A 273 13.77 -12.16 -5.49
N PHE A 274 13.03 -11.03 -5.42
CA PHE A 274 12.53 -10.49 -4.15
C PHE A 274 11.39 -11.38 -3.61
N LEU A 275 10.52 -11.84 -4.49
CA LEU A 275 9.44 -12.77 -4.15
C LEU A 275 10.02 -14.10 -3.65
N ASP A 276 11.01 -14.64 -4.36
CA ASP A 276 11.68 -15.90 -3.98
C ASP A 276 12.29 -15.82 -2.58
N GLU A 277 12.99 -14.73 -2.26
CA GLU A 277 13.57 -14.51 -0.92
C GLU A 277 12.47 -14.37 0.16
N CYS A 278 11.35 -13.72 -0.15
CA CYS A 278 10.19 -13.68 0.77
C CYS A 278 9.65 -15.09 1.03
N ILE A 279 9.47 -15.89 -0.03
CA ILE A 279 8.98 -17.26 0.07
C ILE A 279 9.97 -18.14 0.85
N ASP A 280 11.27 -17.99 0.60
CA ASP A 280 12.30 -18.74 1.30
C ASP A 280 12.29 -18.45 2.81
N ALA A 281 12.16 -17.20 3.20
CA ALA A 281 12.01 -16.83 4.61
C ALA A 281 10.78 -17.50 5.27
N THR A 282 9.67 -17.66 4.53
CA THR A 282 8.50 -18.32 5.11
C THR A 282 8.72 -19.80 5.40
N LYS A 283 9.70 -20.46 4.75
CA LYS A 283 10.03 -21.86 5.03
C LYS A 283 10.61 -22.05 6.43
N GLU A 284 11.27 -21.02 6.95
CA GLU A 284 11.90 -21.05 8.26
C GLU A 284 10.93 -20.66 9.39
N PHE A 285 10.03 -19.69 9.15
CA PHE A 285 9.24 -19.06 10.20
C PHE A 285 7.75 -19.43 10.20
N SER A 286 7.24 -20.16 9.21
CA SER A 286 5.85 -20.63 9.20
C SER A 286 5.76 -22.14 9.42
N PHE A 287 4.63 -22.57 10.03
CA PHE A 287 4.33 -24.00 10.10
C PHE A 287 4.11 -24.59 8.71
N SER A 288 4.64 -25.80 8.48
CA SER A 288 4.61 -26.43 7.16
C SER A 288 3.19 -26.63 6.62
N GLU A 289 2.23 -26.91 7.51
CA GLU A 289 0.82 -27.12 7.20
C GLU A 289 0.18 -25.83 6.65
N MET A 290 0.46 -24.68 7.28
CA MET A 290 -0.04 -23.38 6.83
C MET A 290 0.55 -22.99 5.48
N ARG A 291 1.85 -23.27 5.28
CA ARG A 291 2.55 -22.96 4.03
C ARG A 291 2.08 -23.78 2.84
N LYS A 292 1.79 -25.07 3.04
CA LYS A 292 1.38 -25.97 1.93
C LYS A 292 0.08 -25.53 1.25
N GLY A 293 -0.81 -24.89 1.98
CA GLY A 293 -2.10 -24.42 1.47
C GLY A 293 -2.10 -22.97 0.99
N CYS A 294 -1.00 -22.23 1.17
CA CYS A 294 -0.95 -20.80 0.90
C CYS A 294 -0.07 -20.47 -0.31
N ARG A 295 -0.61 -19.68 -1.24
CA ARG A 295 0.14 -19.11 -2.37
C ARG A 295 0.67 -17.74 -1.97
N ILE A 296 1.93 -17.44 -2.28
CA ILE A 296 2.52 -16.12 -2.12
C ILE A 296 2.84 -15.59 -3.51
N VAL A 297 2.25 -14.46 -3.89
CA VAL A 297 2.33 -13.91 -5.24
C VAL A 297 2.53 -12.40 -5.21
N PHE A 298 3.00 -11.84 -6.31
CA PHE A 298 2.91 -10.39 -6.51
C PHE A 298 1.51 -9.97 -6.93
N SER A 299 1.19 -8.69 -6.67
CA SER A 299 -0.02 -8.03 -7.16
C SER A 299 -0.09 -8.09 -8.69
N GLU A 300 -1.21 -8.56 -9.23
CA GLU A 300 -1.48 -8.57 -10.67
C GLU A 300 -1.94 -7.19 -11.17
N LEU A 301 -2.57 -6.41 -10.30
CA LEU A 301 -3.06 -5.06 -10.61
C LEU A 301 -1.98 -3.98 -10.44
N GLY A 302 -0.88 -4.31 -9.77
CA GLY A 302 0.27 -3.44 -9.59
C GLY A 302 -0.11 -2.05 -9.06
N LYS A 303 0.42 -1.01 -9.70
CA LYS A 303 0.22 0.39 -9.30
C LYS A 303 -1.24 0.85 -9.29
N SER A 304 -2.11 0.21 -10.05
CA SER A 304 -3.53 0.59 -10.15
C SER A 304 -4.40 -0.06 -9.07
N ALA A 305 -3.87 -1.03 -8.29
CA ALA A 305 -4.64 -1.76 -7.28
C ALA A 305 -5.37 -0.84 -6.30
N THR A 306 -4.69 0.20 -5.81
CA THR A 306 -5.26 1.14 -4.83
C THR A 306 -6.43 1.93 -5.41
N SER A 307 -6.27 2.51 -6.61
CA SER A 307 -7.32 3.30 -7.27
C SER A 307 -8.48 2.42 -7.77
N LEU A 308 -8.18 1.21 -8.26
CA LEU A 308 -9.21 0.22 -8.62
C LEU A 308 -10.06 -0.17 -7.41
N GLY A 309 -9.42 -0.49 -6.28
CA GLY A 309 -10.14 -0.83 -5.05
C GLY A 309 -10.99 0.32 -4.53
N ALA A 310 -10.48 1.55 -4.60
CA ALA A 310 -11.24 2.74 -4.26
C ALA A 310 -12.50 2.89 -5.14
N ALA A 311 -12.39 2.68 -6.46
CA ALA A 311 -13.53 2.73 -7.37
C ALA A 311 -14.53 1.59 -7.13
N LEU A 312 -14.04 0.37 -6.86
CA LEU A 312 -14.89 -0.80 -6.59
C LEU A 312 -15.60 -0.74 -5.24
N ALA A 313 -15.06 -0.01 -4.26
CA ALA A 313 -15.68 0.17 -2.94
C ALA A 313 -16.98 1.00 -2.99
N ILE A 314 -17.31 1.62 -4.12
CA ILE A 314 -18.53 2.41 -4.32
C ILE A 314 -19.69 1.55 -4.84
N ILE A 315 -19.34 0.55 -5.64
CA ILE A 315 -20.28 -0.34 -6.33
C ILE A 315 -20.67 -1.51 -5.43
#